data_79270558116e8519c6ca19648955ae25
#
_entry.id   79270558116e8519c6ca19648955ae25
#
_cell.length_a   1.000
_cell.length_b   1.000
_cell.length_c   1.000
_cell.angle_alpha   90.00
_cell.angle_beta   90.00
_cell.angle_gamma   90.00
#
_symmetry.space_group_name_H-M   'P 1'
#
loop_
_entity.id
_entity.type
_entity.pdbx_description
1 polymer ?
#
loop_
_entity_poly.entity_id
_entity_poly.type
_entity_poly.pdbx_seq_one_letter_code
_entity_poly.pdbx_strand_id
1 'polypeptide(L)'
;MITITPAAAKQIKEAAKQSRMEGMALRIAADRQSDGSIHYGMGFDDLNRDDDTRYASEGIELVIAPTSRALLDGTVVDFVEIEPGDFQFIFMNPNDANYTPPENAG
;
A
#
# COMPACT_ATOMS: atom_id res chain seq x y z
N MET A 1 2.16 8.70 7.26
CA MET A 1 2.17 8.55 5.78
C MET A 1 2.56 7.12 5.43
N ILE A 2 2.12 6.67 4.28
CA ILE A 2 2.48 5.36 3.74
C ILE A 2 3.80 5.46 3.01
N THR A 3 4.67 4.48 3.20
CA THR A 3 5.93 4.38 2.48
C THR A 3 5.89 3.20 1.53
N ILE A 4 6.28 3.41 0.29
CA ILE A 4 6.42 2.35 -0.72
C ILE A 4 7.90 2.02 -0.82
N THR A 5 8.27 0.74 -0.68
CA THR A 5 9.67 0.35 -0.85
C THR A 5 10.07 0.40 -2.32
N PRO A 6 11.37 0.50 -2.64
CA PRO A 6 11.81 0.44 -4.04
C PRO A 6 11.35 -0.84 -4.75
N ALA A 7 11.34 -1.98 -4.08
CA ALA A 7 10.88 -3.23 -4.66
C ALA A 7 9.39 -3.19 -5.00
N ALA A 8 8.58 -2.65 -4.07
CA ALA A 8 7.15 -2.50 -4.31
C ALA A 8 6.89 -1.49 -5.43
N ALA A 9 7.63 -0.38 -5.46
CA ALA A 9 7.48 0.63 -6.50
C ALA A 9 7.76 0.05 -7.89
N LYS A 10 8.81 -0.75 -8.01
CA LYS A 10 9.15 -1.40 -9.28
C LYS A 10 8.01 -2.29 -9.76
N GLN A 11 7.46 -3.11 -8.88
CA GLN A 11 6.37 -4.01 -9.23
C GLN A 11 5.08 -3.25 -9.58
N ILE A 12 4.79 -2.17 -8.87
CA ILE A 12 3.61 -1.34 -9.16
C ILE A 12 3.75 -0.72 -10.54
N LYS A 13 4.92 -0.20 -10.88
CA LYS A 13 5.17 0.40 -12.19
C LYS A 13 5.04 -0.64 -13.30
N GLU A 14 5.53 -1.85 -13.06
CA GLU A 14 5.42 -2.95 -14.00
C GLU A 14 3.95 -3.34 -14.22
N ALA A 15 3.18 -3.43 -13.13
CA ALA A 15 1.76 -3.74 -13.20
C ALA A 15 0.99 -2.68 -13.98
N ALA A 16 1.31 -1.40 -13.75
CA ALA A 16 0.67 -0.30 -14.46
C ALA A 16 0.96 -0.39 -15.97
N LYS A 17 2.19 -0.71 -16.32
CA LYS A 17 2.60 -0.85 -17.72
C LYS A 17 1.87 -2.00 -18.40
N GLN A 18 1.81 -3.16 -17.74
CA GLN A 18 1.15 -4.34 -18.27
C GLN A 18 -0.36 -4.15 -18.42
N SER A 19 -0.97 -3.37 -17.54
CA SER A 19 -2.40 -3.10 -17.56
C SER A 19 -2.77 -1.85 -18.37
N ARG A 20 -1.78 -1.17 -18.94
CA ARG A 20 -1.96 0.10 -19.67
C ARG A 20 -2.61 1.17 -18.80
N MET A 21 -2.21 1.20 -17.53
CA MET A 21 -2.70 2.17 -16.56
C MET A 21 -1.61 3.13 -16.09
N GLU A 22 -0.60 3.31 -16.93
CA GLU A 22 0.47 4.27 -16.65
C GLU A 22 -0.12 5.67 -16.52
N GLY A 23 0.36 6.41 -15.55
CA GLY A 23 -0.15 7.74 -15.28
C GLY A 23 -1.32 7.78 -14.31
N MET A 24 -1.90 6.64 -13.96
CA MET A 24 -2.93 6.59 -12.93
C MET A 24 -2.31 6.52 -11.55
N ALA A 25 -2.99 7.10 -10.57
CA ALA A 25 -2.59 6.99 -9.18
C ALA A 25 -2.92 5.59 -8.64
N LEU A 26 -2.21 5.19 -7.61
CA LEU A 26 -2.50 3.96 -6.89
C LEU A 26 -3.34 4.31 -5.66
N ARG A 27 -4.56 3.81 -5.61
CA ARG A 27 -5.43 3.97 -4.44
C ARG A 27 -5.19 2.81 -3.49
N ILE A 28 -4.91 3.14 -2.23
CA ILE A 28 -4.77 2.15 -1.17
C ILE A 28 -5.92 2.39 -0.19
N ALA A 29 -6.63 1.32 0.12
CA ALA A 29 -7.76 1.37 1.04
C ALA A 29 -7.55 0.40 2.19
N ALA A 30 -8.17 0.69 3.33
CA ALA A 30 -8.11 -0.16 4.50
C ALA A 30 -9.44 -0.10 5.24
N ASP A 31 -9.87 -1.26 5.73
CA ASP A 31 -11.06 -1.40 6.55
C ASP A 31 -10.74 -2.25 7.77
N ARG A 32 -11.16 -1.77 8.94
CA ARG A 32 -10.95 -2.54 10.15
C ARG A 32 -12.02 -3.62 10.28
N GLN A 33 -11.59 -4.83 10.53
CA GLN A 33 -12.47 -5.96 10.73
C GLN A 33 -12.90 -6.08 12.20
N SER A 34 -13.91 -6.89 12.46
CA SER A 34 -14.46 -7.08 13.80
C SER A 34 -13.44 -7.68 14.77
N ASP A 35 -12.45 -8.41 14.28
CA ASP A 35 -11.40 -9.00 15.11
C ASP A 35 -10.21 -8.06 15.34
N GLY A 36 -10.29 -6.82 14.86
CA GLY A 36 -9.23 -5.84 15.00
C GLY A 36 -8.19 -5.86 13.88
N SER A 37 -8.23 -6.85 13.00
CA SER A 37 -7.34 -6.89 11.85
C SER A 37 -7.77 -5.84 10.81
N ILE A 38 -6.91 -5.60 9.84
CA ILE A 38 -7.20 -4.64 8.76
C ILE A 38 -7.21 -5.38 7.43
N HIS A 39 -8.26 -5.14 6.66
CA HIS A 39 -8.37 -5.62 5.29
C HIS A 39 -7.89 -4.54 4.33
N TYR A 40 -7.00 -4.88 3.42
CA TYR A 40 -6.40 -3.92 2.50
C TYR A 40 -6.86 -4.14 1.07
N GLY A 41 -6.96 -3.04 0.34
CA GLY A 41 -7.18 -3.07 -1.09
C GLY A 41 -6.22 -2.13 -1.80
N MET A 42 -5.77 -2.50 -2.98
CA MET A 42 -4.94 -1.66 -3.84
C MET A 42 -5.45 -1.74 -5.27
N GLY A 43 -5.47 -0.62 -5.95
CA GLY A 43 -5.83 -0.60 -7.36
C GLY A 43 -5.51 0.75 -8.00
N PHE A 44 -5.32 0.74 -9.32
CA PHE A 44 -5.13 1.99 -10.05
C PHE A 44 -6.47 2.71 -10.17
N ASP A 45 -6.44 4.03 -9.99
CA ASP A 45 -7.64 4.82 -9.89
C ASP A 45 -7.39 6.20 -10.51
N ASP A 46 -8.29 6.61 -11.38
CA ASP A 46 -8.26 7.94 -11.98
C ASP A 46 -9.27 8.90 -11.37
N LEU A 47 -9.99 8.47 -10.33
CA LEU A 47 -10.94 9.33 -9.64
C LEU A 47 -10.21 10.46 -8.91
N ASN A 48 -10.82 11.64 -8.96
CA ASN A 48 -10.27 12.81 -8.32
C ASN A 48 -11.30 13.37 -7.35
N ARG A 49 -11.18 13.03 -6.09
CA ARG A 49 -12.07 13.50 -5.03
C ARG A 49 -11.34 14.52 -4.18
N ASP A 50 -12.04 15.60 -3.83
CA ASP A 50 -11.44 16.71 -3.11
C ASP A 50 -10.92 16.33 -1.72
N ASP A 51 -11.55 15.34 -1.09
CA ASP A 51 -11.18 14.92 0.27
C ASP A 51 -10.12 13.81 0.31
N ASP A 52 -9.68 13.31 -0.85
CA ASP A 52 -8.59 12.34 -0.91
C ASP A 52 -7.27 12.99 -0.54
N THR A 53 -6.42 12.23 0.15
CA THR A 53 -5.04 12.60 0.38
C THR A 53 -4.19 12.08 -0.77
N ARG A 54 -3.39 12.94 -1.36
CA ARG A 54 -2.50 12.59 -2.49
C ARG A 54 -1.07 12.95 -2.18
N TYR A 55 -0.16 12.03 -2.43
CA TYR A 55 1.27 12.29 -2.33
C TYR A 55 2.03 11.18 -3.06
N ALA A 56 3.33 11.37 -3.23
CA ALA A 56 4.16 10.39 -3.93
C ALA A 56 5.14 9.73 -2.99
N SER A 57 5.38 8.44 -3.22
CA SER A 57 6.43 7.68 -2.54
C SER A 57 7.12 6.83 -3.59
N GLU A 58 8.44 6.94 -3.70
CA GLU A 58 9.26 6.23 -4.69
C GLU A 58 8.73 6.40 -6.12
N GLY A 59 8.24 7.60 -6.43
CA GLY A 59 7.72 7.90 -7.76
C GLY A 59 6.34 7.36 -8.05
N ILE A 60 5.68 6.76 -7.06
CA ILE A 60 4.31 6.27 -7.17
C ILE A 60 3.38 7.31 -6.58
N GLU A 61 2.42 7.79 -7.36
CA GLU A 61 1.38 8.68 -6.85
C GLU A 61 0.36 7.87 -6.08
N LEU A 62 0.15 8.21 -4.81
CA LEU A 62 -0.77 7.51 -3.93
C LEU A 62 -2.01 8.36 -3.68
N VAL A 63 -3.16 7.69 -3.57
CA VAL A 63 -4.43 8.31 -3.25
C VAL A 63 -5.08 7.53 -2.12
N ILE A 64 -5.46 8.24 -1.06
CA ILE A 64 -6.00 7.60 0.13
C ILE A 64 -7.25 8.37 0.56
N ALA A 65 -8.37 7.65 0.68
CA ALA A 65 -9.62 8.24 1.14
C ALA A 65 -9.55 8.57 2.65
N PRO A 66 -10.32 9.56 3.12
CA PRO A 66 -10.31 9.94 4.53
C PRO A 66 -10.56 8.80 5.50
N THR A 67 -11.46 7.88 5.12
CA THR A 67 -11.81 6.73 5.97
C THR A 67 -10.68 5.74 6.14
N SER A 68 -9.73 5.71 5.20
CA SER A 68 -8.60 4.80 5.25
C SER A 68 -7.34 5.43 5.86
N ARG A 69 -7.26 6.76 5.84
CA ARG A 69 -6.02 7.47 6.17
C ARG A 69 -5.48 7.16 7.57
N ALA A 70 -6.34 7.21 8.58
CA ALA A 70 -5.91 6.94 9.95
C ALA A 70 -5.47 5.49 10.13
N LEU A 71 -6.14 4.55 9.46
CA LEU A 71 -5.80 3.14 9.54
C LEU A 71 -4.47 2.81 8.88
N LEU A 72 -4.07 3.59 7.88
CA LEU A 72 -2.88 3.32 7.07
C LEU A 72 -1.65 4.14 7.50
N ASP A 73 -1.77 5.01 8.48
CA ASP A 73 -0.66 5.86 8.88
C ASP A 73 0.52 5.02 9.38
N GLY A 74 1.70 5.29 8.86
CA GLY A 74 2.91 4.55 9.22
C GLY A 74 3.10 3.22 8.51
N THR A 75 2.20 2.86 7.59
CA THR A 75 2.29 1.60 6.85
C THR A 75 3.45 1.64 5.87
N VAL A 76 4.17 0.52 5.77
CA VAL A 76 5.16 0.28 4.72
C VAL A 76 4.62 -0.80 3.81
N VAL A 77 4.56 -0.52 2.51
CA VAL A 77 4.17 -1.50 1.49
C VAL A 77 5.43 -2.02 0.83
N ASP A 78 5.62 -3.32 0.89
CA ASP A 78 6.79 -3.98 0.31
C ASP A 78 6.35 -5.09 -0.63
N PHE A 79 7.26 -5.55 -1.47
CA PHE A 79 7.02 -6.65 -2.38
C PHE A 79 8.12 -7.67 -2.17
N VAL A 80 7.78 -8.82 -1.62
CA VAL A 80 8.76 -9.78 -1.11
C VAL A 80 8.45 -11.18 -1.58
N GLU A 81 9.49 -11.99 -1.61
CA GLU A 81 9.36 -13.42 -1.89
C GLU A 81 9.03 -14.14 -0.59
N ILE A 82 7.79 -14.61 -0.48
CA ILE A 82 7.31 -15.32 0.71
C ILE A 82 7.85 -16.73 0.74
N GLU A 83 7.77 -17.41 -0.39
CA GLU A 83 8.32 -18.74 -0.61
C GLU A 83 9.03 -18.73 -1.96
N PRO A 84 9.91 -19.66 -2.25
CA PRO A 84 10.63 -19.65 -3.53
C PRO A 84 9.69 -19.50 -4.72
N GLY A 85 9.85 -18.41 -5.46
CA GLY A 85 9.03 -18.09 -6.63
C GLY A 85 7.68 -17.45 -6.34
N ASP A 86 7.30 -17.31 -5.06
CA ASP A 86 6.02 -16.71 -4.68
C ASP A 86 6.23 -15.32 -4.10
N PHE A 87 6.05 -14.30 -4.95
CA PHE A 87 6.21 -12.90 -4.57
C PHE A 87 4.85 -12.28 -4.25
N GLN A 88 4.77 -11.53 -3.17
CA GLN A 88 3.53 -10.88 -2.77
C GLN A 88 3.79 -9.49 -2.20
N PHE A 89 2.79 -8.62 -2.35
CA PHE A 89 2.79 -7.36 -1.62
C PHE A 89 2.45 -7.65 -0.16
N ILE A 90 3.17 -7.01 0.74
CA ILE A 90 2.86 -7.07 2.17
C ILE A 90 2.67 -5.66 2.70
N PHE A 91 1.79 -5.54 3.69
CA PHE A 91 1.48 -4.26 4.35
C PHE A 91 1.95 -4.36 5.80
N MET A 92 3.03 -3.68 6.09
CA MET A 92 3.54 -3.60 7.46
C MET A 92 2.93 -2.37 8.12
N ASN A 93 1.84 -2.59 8.85
CA ASN A 93 1.03 -1.52 9.39
C ASN A 93 0.96 -1.60 10.91
N PRO A 94 1.55 -0.63 11.65
CA PRO A 94 1.53 -0.65 13.11
C PRO A 94 0.14 -0.54 13.73
N ASN A 95 -0.86 -0.14 12.94
CA ASN A 95 -2.25 -0.03 13.41
C ASN A 95 -3.02 -1.34 13.30
N ASP A 96 -2.43 -2.37 12.69
CA ASP A 96 -3.07 -3.66 12.47
C ASP A 96 -2.82 -4.56 13.67
N ALA A 97 -3.88 -5.20 14.19
CA ALA A 97 -3.75 -6.11 15.32
C ALA A 97 -2.80 -7.27 15.03
N ASN A 98 -2.62 -7.61 13.76
CA ASN A 98 -1.72 -8.67 13.33
C ASN A 98 -0.30 -8.18 13.04
N TYR A 99 -0.03 -6.90 13.28
CA TYR A 99 1.29 -6.34 13.00
C TYR A 99 2.34 -6.95 13.89
N THR A 100 3.40 -7.43 13.27
CA THR A 100 4.61 -7.87 13.97
C THR A 100 5.73 -6.93 13.55
N PRO A 101 6.30 -6.15 14.49
CA PRO A 101 7.41 -5.28 14.14
C PRO A 101 8.53 -6.08 13.50
N PRO A 102 9.26 -5.49 12.53
CA PRO A 102 10.43 -6.16 11.98
C PRO A 102 11.33 -6.55 13.14
N GLU A 103 11.77 -7.78 13.11
CA GLU A 103 12.73 -8.24 14.09
C GLU A 103 14.00 -7.47 13.83
N ASN A 104 14.08 -6.41 14.52
CA ASN A 104 15.20 -5.55 14.39
C ASN A 104 16.24 -6.06 15.35
N ALA A 105 17.21 -6.67 14.82
CA ALA A 105 18.29 -7.16 15.64
C ALA A 105 19.00 -6.05 16.38
N GLY A 106 18.68 -4.85 16.06
CA GLY A 106 19.23 -3.73 16.79
C GLY A 106 18.25 -3.22 17.76
#